data_4cb84ecc4a48778cda9b2d0762c3ed76
#
_entry.id   4cb84ecc4a48778cda9b2d0762c3ed76
#
_cell.length_a   1.000
_cell.length_b   1.000
_cell.length_c   1.000
_cell.angle_alpha   90.00
_cell.angle_beta   90.00
_cell.angle_gamma   90.00
#
_symmetry.space_group_name_H-M   'P 1'
#
loop_
_entity.id
_entity.type
_entity.pdbx_description
1 polymer ?
#
loop_
_entity_poly.entity_id
_entity_poly.type
_entity_poly.pdbx_seq_one_letter_code
_entity_poly.pdbx_strand_id
1 'polypeptide(L)'
;SGEDSQRNFIAEGIRKGCEKLRVPMVGGHLHPDVPTENPALSVAIVGWAKGLLRSHLAQPGEKLLFATDLAGSRGCGTVTSWDANSGKTSEELLNRLEALPLIAESGLCRTAKDVSNAGLIGTAAIMMENSGTGAVIDLSALPIPGGMDLMDWIVCFQSYGFLLSVPPANVQTVKGLFTERYIQTAVIGEVTSQREVILKDLETELILFDLTREKITGISVRPLAC
;
A
#
# COMPACT_ATOMS: atom_id res chain seq x y z
N SER A 1 0.40 29.51 -23.33
CA SER A 1 0.62 28.26 -24.08
C SER A 1 0.04 27.08 -23.32
N GLY A 2 -0.18 25.93 -23.99
CA GLY A 2 -0.72 24.75 -23.34
C GLY A 2 0.19 24.21 -22.22
N GLU A 3 1.51 24.36 -22.35
CA GLU A 3 2.50 23.94 -21.35
C GLU A 3 2.39 24.72 -20.04
N ASP A 4 2.15 26.01 -20.09
CA ASP A 4 1.95 26.82 -18.88
C ASP A 4 0.70 26.41 -18.13
N SER A 5 -0.33 25.96 -18.85
CA SER A 5 -1.56 25.44 -18.28
C SER A 5 -1.32 24.15 -17.50
N GLN A 6 -0.56 23.17 -18.06
CA GLN A 6 -0.26 21.91 -17.38
C GLN A 6 0.60 22.12 -16.12
N ARG A 7 1.61 22.98 -16.19
CA ARG A 7 2.45 23.35 -15.03
C ARG A 7 1.60 23.93 -13.90
N ASN A 8 0.70 24.84 -14.24
CA ASN A 8 -0.20 25.44 -13.27
C ASN A 8 -1.14 24.42 -12.62
N PHE A 9 -1.66 23.45 -13.38
CA PHE A 9 -2.48 22.36 -12.83
C PHE A 9 -1.70 21.47 -11.86
N ILE A 10 -0.45 21.12 -12.21
CA ILE A 10 0.41 20.32 -11.32
C ILE A 10 0.73 21.10 -10.04
N ALA A 11 1.12 22.35 -10.15
CA ALA A 11 1.43 23.21 -9.00
C ALA A 11 0.21 23.36 -8.07
N GLU A 12 -0.97 23.57 -8.64
CA GLU A 12 -2.22 23.66 -7.87
C GLU A 12 -2.59 22.32 -7.23
N GLY A 13 -2.36 21.19 -7.90
CA GLY A 13 -2.53 19.86 -7.33
C GLY A 13 -1.63 19.62 -6.13
N ILE A 14 -0.35 19.98 -6.23
CA ILE A 14 0.61 19.90 -5.13
C ILE A 14 0.17 20.78 -3.96
N ARG A 15 -0.20 22.02 -4.21
CA ARG A 15 -0.67 22.97 -3.18
C ARG A 15 -1.85 22.39 -2.43
N LYS A 16 -2.89 21.92 -3.14
CA LYS A 16 -4.08 21.31 -2.55
C LYS A 16 -3.74 20.04 -1.75
N GLY A 17 -2.85 19.20 -2.26
CA GLY A 17 -2.38 17.99 -1.55
C GLY A 17 -1.68 18.34 -0.24
N CYS A 18 -0.77 19.32 -0.27
CA CYS A 18 -0.07 19.81 0.91
C CYS A 18 -1.02 20.37 1.96
N GLU A 19 -1.98 21.18 1.55
CA GLU A 19 -3.01 21.75 2.43
C GLU A 19 -3.89 20.65 3.05
N LYS A 20 -4.35 19.73 2.19
CA LYS A 20 -5.25 18.64 2.59
C LYS A 20 -4.59 17.68 3.60
N LEU A 21 -3.31 17.38 3.42
CA LEU A 21 -2.53 16.50 4.28
C LEU A 21 -1.80 17.25 5.41
N ARG A 22 -1.88 18.58 5.43
CA ARG A 22 -1.18 19.45 6.40
C ARG A 22 0.34 19.23 6.40
N VAL A 23 0.90 18.98 5.22
CA VAL A 23 2.34 18.77 5.01
C VAL A 23 2.90 19.97 4.24
N PRO A 24 3.85 20.72 4.78
CA PRO A 24 4.43 21.87 4.08
C PRO A 24 5.34 21.41 2.94
N MET A 25 5.26 22.07 1.79
CA MET A 25 6.25 21.97 0.75
C MET A 25 7.41 22.92 1.07
N VAL A 26 8.60 22.38 1.32
CA VAL A 26 9.77 23.16 1.74
C VAL A 26 10.78 23.40 0.62
N GLY A 27 10.58 22.83 -0.54
CA GLY A 27 11.43 23.00 -1.69
C GLY A 27 10.88 22.30 -2.93
N GLY A 28 11.49 22.59 -4.05
CA GLY A 28 11.15 21.98 -5.33
C GLY A 28 12.06 22.51 -6.42
N HIS A 29 12.08 21.78 -7.54
CA HIS A 29 12.83 22.15 -8.73
C HIS A 29 11.99 21.90 -9.97
N LEU A 30 12.07 22.79 -10.92
CA LEU A 30 11.39 22.70 -12.20
C LEU A 30 12.45 22.66 -13.32
N HIS A 31 12.35 21.67 -14.20
CA HIS A 31 13.14 21.61 -15.43
C HIS A 31 12.32 22.11 -16.62
N PRO A 32 12.48 23.37 -17.03
CA PRO A 32 11.67 23.94 -18.10
C PRO A 32 12.12 23.50 -19.51
N ASP A 33 13.36 23.02 -19.63
CA ASP A 33 14.01 22.85 -20.94
C ASP A 33 13.90 21.39 -21.47
N VAL A 34 13.17 20.51 -20.79
CA VAL A 34 12.92 19.16 -21.28
C VAL A 34 11.58 19.15 -22.01
N PRO A 35 11.58 19.11 -23.35
CA PRO A 35 10.34 18.97 -24.10
C PRO A 35 9.74 17.59 -23.78
N THR A 36 8.60 17.57 -23.15
CA THR A 36 7.88 16.35 -22.84
C THR A 36 6.40 16.57 -23.06
N GLU A 37 5.79 15.69 -23.82
CA GLU A 37 4.34 15.64 -23.99
C GLU A 37 3.63 15.21 -22.70
N ASN A 38 4.35 14.48 -21.84
CA ASN A 38 3.86 13.97 -20.57
C ASN A 38 4.74 14.48 -19.43
N PRO A 39 4.27 15.43 -18.62
CA PRO A 39 5.02 15.91 -17.48
C PRO A 39 5.19 14.79 -16.43
N ALA A 40 6.38 14.69 -15.86
CA ALA A 40 6.69 13.79 -14.77
C ALA A 40 6.83 14.59 -13.46
N LEU A 41 6.31 14.02 -12.37
CA LEU A 41 6.44 14.56 -11.01
C LEU A 41 7.10 13.52 -10.12
N SER A 42 8.16 13.92 -9.42
CA SER A 42 8.77 13.14 -8.36
C SER A 42 8.65 13.89 -7.04
N VAL A 43 8.28 13.18 -5.98
CA VAL A 43 8.10 13.77 -4.65
C VAL A 43 8.98 13.03 -3.65
N ALA A 44 9.74 13.77 -2.85
CA ALA A 44 10.45 13.25 -1.69
C ALA A 44 9.81 13.82 -0.42
N ILE A 45 9.55 12.97 0.56
CA ILE A 45 8.99 13.37 1.85
C ILE A 45 9.93 12.94 2.97
N VAL A 46 10.13 13.81 3.94
CA VAL A 46 10.90 13.53 5.16
C VAL A 46 9.99 13.68 6.36
N GLY A 47 10.02 12.71 7.25
CA GLY A 47 9.21 12.70 8.47
C GLY A 47 10.00 12.19 9.66
N TRP A 48 9.42 12.40 10.83
CA TRP A 48 9.92 11.86 12.09
C TRP A 48 8.91 10.87 12.66
N ALA A 49 9.36 9.68 13.10
CA ALA A 49 8.48 8.65 13.64
C ALA A 49 9.08 8.03 14.90
N LYS A 50 8.24 7.69 15.88
CA LYS A 50 8.62 6.92 17.08
C LYS A 50 8.60 5.42 16.85
N GLY A 51 7.73 4.95 15.96
CA GLY A 51 7.62 3.55 15.52
C GLY A 51 7.58 3.46 14.01
N LEU A 52 8.10 2.36 13.44
CA LEU A 52 8.17 2.15 12.00
C LEU A 52 7.49 0.85 11.60
N LEU A 53 6.67 0.90 10.56
CA LEU A 53 6.21 -0.26 9.81
C LEU A 53 7.13 -0.43 8.59
N ARG A 54 7.84 -1.56 8.52
CA ARG A 54 8.84 -1.82 7.48
C ARG A 54 8.37 -2.96 6.58
N SER A 55 8.70 -2.92 5.30
CA SER A 55 8.26 -3.91 4.31
C SER A 55 9.07 -5.23 4.29
N HIS A 56 9.94 -5.47 5.26
CA HIS A 56 10.92 -6.58 5.22
C HIS A 56 11.09 -7.35 6.54
N LEU A 57 10.09 -7.30 7.42
CA LEU A 57 10.16 -7.94 8.75
C LEU A 57 9.02 -8.94 8.98
N ALA A 58 8.32 -9.37 7.93
CA ALA A 58 7.26 -10.36 8.04
C ALA A 58 7.82 -11.71 8.53
N GLN A 59 7.13 -12.36 9.46
CA GLN A 59 7.55 -13.60 10.08
C GLN A 59 6.56 -14.73 9.78
N PRO A 60 7.03 -15.98 9.54
CA PRO A 60 6.14 -17.12 9.39
C PRO A 60 5.17 -17.25 10.57
N GLY A 61 3.90 -17.55 10.27
CA GLY A 61 2.81 -17.66 11.25
C GLY A 61 2.07 -16.35 11.52
N GLU A 62 2.59 -15.19 11.07
CA GLU A 62 1.85 -13.93 11.11
C GLU A 62 0.72 -13.94 10.08
N LYS A 63 -0.37 -13.24 10.40
CA LYS A 63 -1.51 -13.11 9.50
C LYS A 63 -1.33 -11.94 8.55
N LEU A 64 -1.66 -12.15 7.28
CA LEU A 64 -1.74 -11.09 6.30
C LEU A 64 -3.07 -10.37 6.44
N LEU A 65 -3.02 -9.13 6.91
CA LEU A 65 -4.16 -8.24 7.05
C LEU A 65 -4.14 -7.21 5.92
N PHE A 66 -5.19 -7.21 5.12
CA PHE A 66 -5.42 -6.19 4.11
C PHE A 66 -6.36 -5.12 4.68
N ALA A 67 -5.93 -3.87 4.63
CA ALA A 67 -6.69 -2.70 5.06
C ALA A 67 -6.89 -1.77 3.87
N THR A 68 -8.13 -1.41 3.56
CA THR A 68 -8.48 -0.58 2.40
C THR A 68 -9.70 0.29 2.65
N ASP A 69 -9.73 1.45 2.05
CA ASP A 69 -10.92 2.31 2.04
C ASP A 69 -11.77 2.00 0.80
N LEU A 70 -12.86 1.27 1.00
CA LEU A 70 -13.79 0.91 -0.08
C LEU A 70 -14.73 2.07 -0.50
N ALA A 71 -14.76 3.16 0.27
CA ALA A 71 -15.57 4.34 -0.04
C ALA A 71 -14.81 5.29 -1.00
N GLY A 72 -14.64 4.83 -2.23
CA GLY A 72 -13.95 5.54 -3.30
C GLY A 72 -14.59 5.28 -4.65
N SER A 73 -13.83 5.50 -5.69
CA SER A 73 -14.21 5.26 -7.08
C SER A 73 -13.01 4.84 -7.92
N ARG A 74 -13.27 4.30 -9.12
CA ARG A 74 -12.18 4.08 -10.09
C ARG A 74 -11.46 5.40 -10.36
N GLY A 75 -10.14 5.38 -10.30
CA GLY A 75 -9.32 6.53 -10.64
C GLY A 75 -9.37 6.85 -12.15
N CYS A 76 -8.92 8.04 -12.49
CA CYS A 76 -8.79 8.45 -13.89
C CYS A 76 -7.42 8.06 -14.45
N GLY A 77 -7.36 7.72 -15.74
CA GLY A 77 -6.12 7.44 -16.45
C GLY A 77 -5.99 6.01 -16.96
N THR A 78 -4.79 5.66 -17.40
CA THR A 78 -4.48 4.39 -18.06
C THR A 78 -4.12 3.25 -17.08
N VAL A 79 -3.89 3.58 -15.81
CA VAL A 79 -3.55 2.61 -14.76
C VAL A 79 -4.81 2.27 -13.98
N THR A 80 -5.08 0.98 -13.76
CA THR A 80 -6.17 0.56 -12.87
C THR A 80 -5.87 1.04 -11.46
N SER A 81 -6.68 1.99 -11.00
CA SER A 81 -6.49 2.64 -9.71
C SER A 81 -7.80 2.86 -8.96
N TRP A 82 -7.72 2.92 -7.64
CA TRP A 82 -8.83 3.21 -6.74
C TRP A 82 -8.57 4.50 -5.97
N ASP A 83 -9.38 5.51 -6.23
CA ASP A 83 -9.30 6.80 -5.55
C ASP A 83 -10.27 6.85 -4.38
N ALA A 84 -9.73 6.71 -3.20
CA ALA A 84 -10.46 6.85 -1.94
C ALA A 84 -10.19 8.20 -1.25
N ASN A 85 -9.42 9.10 -1.86
CA ASN A 85 -8.95 10.35 -1.23
C ASN A 85 -9.63 11.61 -1.77
N SER A 86 -9.96 11.67 -3.06
CA SER A 86 -10.37 12.93 -3.72
C SER A 86 -11.65 13.52 -3.14
N GLY A 87 -12.63 12.70 -2.78
CA GLY A 87 -13.90 13.15 -2.22
C GLY A 87 -13.90 13.44 -0.72
N LYS A 88 -12.78 13.25 -0.01
CA LYS A 88 -12.72 13.37 1.45
C LYS A 88 -12.17 14.72 1.92
N THR A 89 -12.61 15.16 3.08
CA THR A 89 -12.03 16.31 3.77
C THR A 89 -10.65 16.01 4.34
N SER A 90 -9.93 17.05 4.75
CA SER A 90 -8.63 16.92 5.44
C SER A 90 -8.74 16.11 6.72
N GLU A 91 -9.77 16.36 7.53
CA GLU A 91 -10.04 15.66 8.78
C GLU A 91 -10.28 14.17 8.55
N GLU A 92 -11.09 13.81 7.57
CA GLU A 92 -11.38 12.41 7.22
C GLU A 92 -10.12 11.67 6.80
N LEU A 93 -9.27 12.28 5.94
CA LEU A 93 -8.02 11.67 5.50
C LEU A 93 -7.03 11.49 6.63
N LEU A 94 -6.81 12.51 7.44
CA LEU A 94 -5.89 12.47 8.57
C LEU A 94 -6.33 11.45 9.61
N ASN A 95 -7.64 11.38 9.91
CA ASN A 95 -8.18 10.35 10.78
C ASN A 95 -7.91 8.94 10.26
N ARG A 96 -8.07 8.68 8.96
CA ARG A 96 -7.76 7.36 8.36
C ARG A 96 -6.29 7.01 8.46
N LEU A 97 -5.42 7.96 8.13
CA LEU A 97 -3.96 7.76 8.16
C LEU A 97 -3.43 7.53 9.57
N GLU A 98 -4.09 8.03 10.60
CA GLU A 98 -3.67 7.89 12.01
C GLU A 98 -3.62 6.43 12.49
N ALA A 99 -4.33 5.50 11.87
CA ALA A 99 -4.26 4.08 12.21
C ALA A 99 -2.83 3.53 12.15
N LEU A 100 -2.05 3.93 11.14
CA LEU A 100 -0.70 3.40 10.91
C LEU A 100 0.30 3.81 11.99
N PRO A 101 0.45 5.10 12.36
CA PRO A 101 1.33 5.48 13.45
C PRO A 101 0.89 4.88 14.79
N LEU A 102 -0.40 4.77 15.09
CA LEU A 102 -0.88 4.12 16.30
C LEU A 102 -0.46 2.64 16.37
N ILE A 103 -0.60 1.90 15.27
CA ILE A 103 -0.17 0.50 15.16
C ILE A 103 1.34 0.39 15.37
N ALA A 104 2.11 1.25 14.71
CA ALA A 104 3.56 1.25 14.77
C ALA A 104 4.08 1.60 16.18
N GLU A 105 3.57 2.67 16.78
CA GLU A 105 4.01 3.17 18.09
C GLU A 105 3.59 2.26 19.25
N SER A 106 2.47 1.53 19.09
CA SER A 106 2.03 0.52 20.07
C SER A 106 2.72 -0.83 19.92
N GLY A 107 3.58 -1.00 18.90
CA GLY A 107 4.29 -2.26 18.66
C GLY A 107 3.39 -3.43 18.27
N LEU A 108 2.16 -3.18 17.83
CA LEU A 108 1.18 -4.21 17.45
C LEU A 108 1.56 -4.96 16.19
N CYS A 109 2.29 -4.28 15.30
CA CYS A 109 2.79 -4.80 14.03
C CYS A 109 4.12 -4.11 13.72
N ARG A 110 5.01 -4.81 13.00
CA ARG A 110 6.30 -4.25 12.56
C ARG A 110 6.42 -4.15 11.05
N THR A 111 5.49 -4.77 10.34
CA THR A 111 5.59 -4.95 8.90
C THR A 111 4.31 -4.50 8.22
N ALA A 112 4.47 -3.52 7.34
CA ALA A 112 3.42 -3.09 6.43
C ALA A 112 4.02 -2.56 5.13
N LYS A 113 3.22 -2.59 4.08
CA LYS A 113 3.50 -1.98 2.79
C LYS A 113 2.22 -1.41 2.18
N ASP A 114 2.35 -0.25 1.57
CA ASP A 114 1.29 0.34 0.74
C ASP A 114 0.99 -0.54 -0.49
N VAL A 115 -0.29 -0.61 -0.86
CA VAL A 115 -0.73 -1.29 -2.08
C VAL A 115 -0.55 -0.33 -3.25
N SER A 116 0.60 -0.45 -3.90
CA SER A 116 1.04 0.42 -4.99
C SER A 116 0.91 -0.28 -6.36
N ASN A 117 1.65 0.13 -7.37
CA ASN A 117 1.65 -0.49 -8.69
C ASN A 117 1.93 -1.99 -8.60
N ALA A 118 1.26 -2.76 -9.48
CA ALA A 118 1.07 -4.19 -9.46
C ALA A 118 0.08 -4.67 -8.36
N GLY A 119 -0.61 -3.73 -7.68
CA GLY A 119 -1.72 -4.01 -6.78
C GLY A 119 -1.36 -4.83 -5.55
N LEU A 120 -2.37 -5.46 -4.96
CA LEU A 120 -2.23 -6.22 -3.71
C LEU A 120 -1.28 -7.41 -3.84
N ILE A 121 -1.39 -8.15 -4.94
CA ILE A 121 -0.60 -9.38 -5.13
C ILE A 121 0.88 -9.05 -5.37
N GLY A 122 1.17 -8.05 -6.21
CA GLY A 122 2.55 -7.57 -6.40
C GLY A 122 3.14 -6.99 -5.11
N THR A 123 2.33 -6.27 -4.33
CA THR A 123 2.73 -5.77 -3.01
C THR A 123 3.08 -6.91 -2.05
N ALA A 124 2.28 -7.98 -2.01
CA ALA A 124 2.55 -9.17 -1.21
C ALA A 124 3.85 -9.85 -1.65
N ALA A 125 4.05 -10.05 -2.95
CA ALA A 125 5.25 -10.67 -3.48
C ALA A 125 6.53 -9.90 -3.10
N ILE A 126 6.51 -8.57 -3.24
CA ILE A 126 7.61 -7.69 -2.82
C ILE A 126 7.87 -7.79 -1.31
N MET A 127 6.81 -7.78 -0.50
CA MET A 127 6.94 -7.86 0.96
C MET A 127 7.50 -9.22 1.39
N MET A 128 7.09 -10.31 0.75
CA MET A 128 7.62 -11.66 1.03
C MET A 128 9.07 -11.80 0.57
N GLU A 129 9.41 -11.32 -0.65
CA GLU A 129 10.80 -11.29 -1.13
C GLU A 129 11.71 -10.55 -0.16
N ASN A 130 11.31 -9.34 0.25
CA ASN A 130 12.08 -8.50 1.16
C ASN A 130 12.24 -9.13 2.55
N SER A 131 11.26 -9.90 3.01
CA SER A 131 11.27 -10.57 4.31
C SER A 131 11.98 -11.93 4.27
N GLY A 132 12.27 -12.49 3.08
CA GLY A 132 12.84 -13.82 2.92
C GLY A 132 11.85 -14.94 3.28
N THR A 133 10.56 -14.68 3.19
CA THR A 133 9.42 -15.56 3.53
C THR A 133 8.55 -15.82 2.31
N GLY A 134 7.42 -16.48 2.49
CA GLY A 134 6.36 -16.60 1.49
C GLY A 134 4.99 -16.35 2.11
N ALA A 135 3.95 -16.57 1.33
CA ALA A 135 2.57 -16.36 1.78
C ALA A 135 1.58 -17.27 1.06
N VAL A 136 0.51 -17.63 1.78
CA VAL A 136 -0.73 -18.14 1.19
C VAL A 136 -1.78 -17.04 1.30
N ILE A 137 -2.38 -16.65 0.18
CA ILE A 137 -3.37 -15.58 0.06
C ILE A 137 -4.68 -16.17 -0.41
N ASP A 138 -5.73 -16.03 0.39
CA ASP A 138 -7.08 -16.47 0.07
C ASP A 138 -7.84 -15.33 -0.65
N LEU A 139 -8.08 -15.52 -1.93
CA LEU A 139 -8.79 -14.55 -2.77
C LEU A 139 -10.25 -14.40 -2.36
N SER A 140 -10.87 -15.43 -1.80
CA SER A 140 -12.27 -15.38 -1.33
C SER A 140 -12.46 -14.49 -0.11
N ALA A 141 -11.37 -14.22 0.64
CA ALA A 141 -11.38 -13.36 1.82
C ALA A 141 -11.20 -11.86 1.50
N LEU A 142 -10.97 -11.50 0.24
CA LEU A 142 -10.70 -10.12 -0.14
C LEU A 142 -11.96 -9.24 -0.06
N PRO A 143 -11.90 -8.11 0.65
CA PRO A 143 -12.93 -7.09 0.55
C PRO A 143 -12.80 -6.39 -0.82
N ILE A 144 -13.87 -6.41 -1.60
CA ILE A 144 -13.92 -5.83 -2.95
C ILE A 144 -14.99 -4.76 -2.98
N PRO A 145 -14.73 -3.55 -3.54
CA PRO A 145 -15.73 -2.52 -3.68
C PRO A 145 -16.80 -2.94 -4.70
N GLY A 146 -18.05 -2.50 -4.47
CA GLY A 146 -19.16 -2.84 -5.37
C GLY A 146 -18.86 -2.43 -6.83
N GLY A 147 -19.10 -3.35 -7.76
CA GLY A 147 -18.88 -3.15 -9.19
C GLY A 147 -17.42 -3.23 -9.66
N MET A 148 -16.49 -3.63 -8.79
CA MET A 148 -15.12 -3.94 -9.17
C MET A 148 -14.97 -5.44 -9.42
N ASP A 149 -14.34 -5.81 -10.53
CA ASP A 149 -13.96 -7.19 -10.81
C ASP A 149 -12.76 -7.61 -9.95
N LEU A 150 -12.71 -8.89 -9.54
CA LEU A 150 -11.62 -9.42 -8.72
C LEU A 150 -10.26 -9.23 -9.38
N MET A 151 -10.15 -9.53 -10.69
CA MET A 151 -8.87 -9.45 -11.41
C MET A 151 -8.39 -8.01 -11.52
N ASP A 152 -9.30 -7.07 -11.78
CA ASP A 152 -9.00 -5.64 -11.74
C ASP A 152 -8.55 -5.22 -10.33
N TRP A 153 -9.23 -5.73 -9.28
CA TRP A 153 -8.96 -5.32 -7.90
C TRP A 153 -7.60 -5.78 -7.37
N ILE A 154 -7.21 -7.00 -7.65
CA ILE A 154 -5.93 -7.55 -7.16
C ILE A 154 -4.70 -6.88 -7.77
N VAL A 155 -4.83 -6.27 -8.96
CA VAL A 155 -3.77 -5.48 -9.61
C VAL A 155 -3.94 -3.98 -9.45
N CYS A 156 -5.01 -3.54 -8.78
CA CYS A 156 -5.38 -2.14 -8.64
C CYS A 156 -4.42 -1.39 -7.69
N PHE A 157 -3.88 -0.27 -8.16
CA PHE A 157 -3.21 0.72 -7.32
C PHE A 157 -4.23 1.45 -6.44
N GLN A 158 -3.94 1.60 -5.14
CA GLN A 158 -4.89 2.18 -4.19
C GLN A 158 -4.32 3.44 -3.54
N SER A 159 -5.10 4.52 -3.55
CA SER A 159 -4.74 5.75 -2.84
C SER A 159 -4.77 5.60 -1.32
N TYR A 160 -5.54 4.62 -0.80
CA TYR A 160 -5.49 4.14 0.57
C TYR A 160 -5.68 2.61 0.57
N GLY A 161 -4.58 1.91 0.67
CA GLY A 161 -4.55 0.46 0.79
C GLY A 161 -3.23 0.02 1.41
N PHE A 162 -3.29 -0.87 2.40
CA PHE A 162 -2.09 -1.38 3.09
C PHE A 162 -2.20 -2.87 3.32
N LEU A 163 -1.09 -3.57 3.11
CA LEU A 163 -0.91 -4.95 3.50
C LEU A 163 0.00 -4.99 4.72
N LEU A 164 -0.47 -5.63 5.80
CA LEU A 164 0.27 -5.76 7.06
C LEU A 164 0.51 -7.23 7.36
N SER A 165 1.67 -7.54 7.95
CA SER A 165 1.96 -8.84 8.56
C SER A 165 1.83 -8.68 10.07
N VAL A 166 0.80 -9.30 10.66
CA VAL A 166 0.35 -9.04 12.03
C VAL A 166 0.44 -10.31 12.87
N PRO A 167 1.10 -10.30 14.05
CA PRO A 167 1.06 -11.41 14.99
C PRO A 167 -0.39 -11.82 15.31
N PRO A 168 -0.73 -13.12 15.35
CA PRO A 168 -2.10 -13.57 15.55
C PRO A 168 -2.80 -12.96 16.77
N ALA A 169 -2.05 -12.75 17.87
CA ALA A 169 -2.58 -12.16 19.10
C ALA A 169 -3.03 -10.69 18.92
N ASN A 170 -2.47 -9.97 17.96
CA ASN A 170 -2.73 -8.54 17.77
C ASN A 170 -3.77 -8.25 16.67
N VAL A 171 -4.21 -9.26 15.92
CA VAL A 171 -5.10 -9.10 14.75
C VAL A 171 -6.36 -8.32 15.09
N GLN A 172 -7.05 -8.68 16.18
CA GLN A 172 -8.31 -8.02 16.54
C GLN A 172 -8.11 -6.56 16.95
N THR A 173 -7.04 -6.27 17.68
CA THR A 173 -6.70 -4.89 18.07
C THR A 173 -6.38 -4.04 16.84
N VAL A 174 -5.56 -4.56 15.91
CA VAL A 174 -5.22 -3.87 14.67
C VAL A 174 -6.46 -3.63 13.80
N LYS A 175 -7.34 -4.63 13.66
CA LYS A 175 -8.63 -4.48 12.96
C LYS A 175 -9.49 -3.40 13.60
N GLY A 176 -9.58 -3.34 14.93
CA GLY A 176 -10.32 -2.33 15.67
C GLY A 176 -9.87 -0.90 15.33
N LEU A 177 -8.54 -0.66 15.36
CA LEU A 177 -7.96 0.65 15.02
C LEU A 177 -8.33 1.14 13.61
N PHE A 178 -8.39 0.25 12.65
CA PHE A 178 -8.84 0.58 11.29
C PHE A 178 -10.35 0.79 11.21
N THR A 179 -11.13 -0.10 11.84
CA THR A 179 -12.61 -0.03 11.82
C THR A 179 -13.13 1.27 12.45
N GLU A 180 -12.56 1.71 13.56
CA GLU A 180 -12.86 3.00 14.19
C GLU A 180 -12.63 4.20 13.25
N ARG A 181 -11.85 4.00 12.20
CA ARG A 181 -11.49 5.01 11.18
C ARG A 181 -12.14 4.76 9.83
N TYR A 182 -13.21 3.94 9.81
CA TYR A 182 -13.97 3.61 8.61
C TYR A 182 -13.15 2.91 7.51
N ILE A 183 -12.09 2.18 7.90
CA ILE A 183 -11.29 1.38 7.00
C ILE A 183 -11.73 -0.08 7.08
N GLN A 184 -12.03 -0.65 5.93
CA GLN A 184 -12.34 -2.07 5.83
C GLN A 184 -11.06 -2.90 5.99
N THR A 185 -11.16 -3.98 6.79
CA THR A 185 -10.03 -4.90 7.00
C THR A 185 -10.45 -6.34 6.88
N ALA A 186 -9.58 -7.16 6.30
CA ALA A 186 -9.74 -8.60 6.25
C ALA A 186 -8.41 -9.31 6.51
N VAL A 187 -8.44 -10.44 7.19
CA VAL A 187 -7.34 -11.40 7.18
C VAL A 187 -7.46 -12.18 5.87
N ILE A 188 -6.52 -11.96 4.98
CA ILE A 188 -6.54 -12.52 3.62
C ILE A 188 -5.55 -13.66 3.45
N GLY A 189 -4.82 -14.04 4.50
CA GLY A 189 -3.83 -15.09 4.39
C GLY A 189 -2.89 -15.17 5.58
N GLU A 190 -1.79 -15.88 5.35
CA GLU A 190 -0.75 -16.13 6.35
C GLU A 190 0.63 -16.11 5.71
N VAL A 191 1.61 -15.63 6.48
CA VAL A 191 3.03 -15.68 6.11
C VAL A 191 3.57 -17.09 6.37
N THR A 192 4.29 -17.66 5.41
CA THR A 192 4.87 -19.00 5.46
C THR A 192 6.40 -18.97 5.46
N SER A 193 7.01 -20.07 5.87
CA SER A 193 8.47 -20.25 5.77
C SER A 193 8.93 -20.65 4.36
N GLN A 194 8.04 -21.24 3.55
CA GLN A 194 8.31 -21.51 2.15
C GLN A 194 8.35 -20.17 1.40
N ARG A 195 9.38 -20.00 0.59
CA ARG A 195 9.57 -18.75 -0.19
C ARG A 195 8.75 -18.80 -1.48
N GLU A 196 7.45 -18.95 -1.31
CA GLU A 196 6.47 -19.00 -2.41
C GLU A 196 5.30 -18.07 -2.10
N VAL A 197 4.74 -17.44 -3.10
CA VAL A 197 3.48 -16.72 -3.02
C VAL A 197 2.42 -17.56 -3.69
N ILE A 198 1.52 -18.09 -2.87
CA ILE A 198 0.45 -19.01 -3.27
C ILE A 198 -0.86 -18.25 -3.21
N LEU A 199 -1.61 -18.28 -4.31
CA LEU A 199 -2.99 -17.82 -4.34
C LEU A 199 -3.92 -19.02 -4.14
N LYS A 200 -4.89 -18.83 -3.27
CA LYS A 200 -5.94 -19.82 -3.02
C LYS A 200 -7.29 -19.21 -3.37
N ASP A 201 -8.10 -19.98 -4.10
CA ASP A 201 -9.50 -19.68 -4.36
C ASP A 201 -10.31 -20.94 -4.15
N LEU A 202 -11.16 -20.93 -3.11
CA LEU A 202 -11.90 -22.10 -2.63
C LEU A 202 -10.96 -23.30 -2.41
N GLU A 203 -11.02 -24.31 -3.30
CA GLU A 203 -10.22 -25.53 -3.22
C GLU A 203 -9.01 -25.54 -4.20
N THR A 204 -8.83 -24.48 -4.97
CA THR A 204 -7.75 -24.38 -5.96
C THR A 204 -6.60 -23.56 -5.39
N GLU A 205 -5.38 -24.08 -5.49
CA GLU A 205 -4.17 -23.37 -5.11
C GLU A 205 -3.26 -23.23 -6.35
N LEU A 206 -2.65 -22.04 -6.49
CA LEU A 206 -1.70 -21.72 -7.56
C LEU A 206 -0.46 -21.08 -6.95
N ILE A 207 0.71 -21.66 -7.17
CA ILE A 207 1.98 -20.99 -6.92
C ILE A 207 2.14 -19.91 -7.97
N LEU A 208 2.02 -18.65 -7.58
CA LEU A 208 2.18 -17.53 -8.51
C LEU A 208 3.64 -17.12 -8.64
N PHE A 209 4.39 -17.10 -7.53
CA PHE A 209 5.81 -16.80 -7.53
C PHE A 209 6.59 -17.81 -6.69
N ASP A 210 7.66 -18.37 -7.25
CA ASP A 210 8.70 -19.09 -6.53
C ASP A 210 9.87 -18.15 -6.29
N LEU A 211 9.90 -17.51 -5.12
CA LEU A 211 10.90 -16.51 -4.73
C LEU A 211 12.30 -17.12 -4.47
N THR A 212 12.47 -18.42 -4.63
CA THR A 212 13.79 -19.07 -4.65
C THR A 212 14.42 -18.99 -6.04
N ARG A 213 13.61 -18.90 -7.09
CA ARG A 213 13.99 -18.88 -8.51
C ARG A 213 13.81 -17.53 -9.16
N GLU A 214 12.76 -16.82 -8.74
CA GLU A 214 12.35 -15.54 -9.34
C GLU A 214 12.70 -14.39 -8.40
N LYS A 215 13.06 -13.27 -9.00
CA LYS A 215 13.30 -12.02 -8.27
C LYS A 215 12.29 -10.98 -8.74
N ILE A 216 11.54 -10.41 -7.82
CA ILE A 216 10.57 -9.35 -8.11
C ILE A 216 11.29 -7.99 -8.18
N THR A 217 11.99 -7.63 -7.11
CA THR A 217 12.78 -6.39 -7.03
C THR A 217 14.27 -6.63 -7.19
N GLY A 218 14.73 -7.85 -6.94
CA GLY A 218 16.15 -8.19 -6.85
C GLY A 218 16.84 -7.66 -5.60
N ILE A 219 16.10 -7.07 -4.68
CA ILE A 219 16.63 -6.60 -3.39
C ILE A 219 16.73 -7.80 -2.45
N SER A 220 17.93 -8.14 -2.01
CA SER A 220 18.14 -9.09 -0.92
C SER A 220 18.34 -8.33 0.37
N VAL A 221 17.57 -8.63 1.40
CA VAL A 221 17.85 -8.13 2.74
C VAL A 221 19.13 -8.80 3.23
N ARG A 222 20.22 -8.03 3.28
CA ARG A 222 21.37 -8.47 4.06
C ARG A 222 20.99 -8.29 5.53
N PRO A 223 21.23 -9.30 6.39
CA PRO A 223 21.12 -9.08 7.82
C PRO A 223 21.98 -7.86 8.15
N LEU A 224 21.40 -6.85 8.80
CA LEU A 224 22.21 -5.79 9.39
C LEU A 224 23.14 -6.50 10.38
N ALA A 225 24.42 -6.48 10.11
CA ALA A 225 25.40 -6.87 11.10
C ALA A 225 25.18 -5.96 12.32
N CYS A 226 24.83 -6.56 13.45
CA CYS A 226 24.73 -5.87 14.73
C CYS A 226 26.11 -5.38 15.19
#